data_d2ae54ee19c33a6a65ebb5425046c4f4
#
_entry.id   d2ae54ee19c33a6a65ebb5425046c4f4
#
_cell.length_a   1.000
_cell.length_b   1.000
_cell.length_c   1.000
_cell.angle_alpha   90.00
_cell.angle_beta   90.00
_cell.angle_gamma   90.00
#
_symmetry.space_group_name_H-M   'P 1'
#
loop_
_entity.id
_entity.type
_entity.pdbx_description
1 polymer ?
#
loop_
_entity_poly.entity_id
_entity_poly.type
_entity_poly.pdbx_seq_one_letter_code
_entity_poly.pdbx_strand_id
1 'polypeptide(L)'
;MSLPIYKRPDECRFDALSLGEVMLRLDPGDGRIHTARSFTAWEGGGEYNVARGLRRCFGLRTSVVTAFADNPVGRLVEDFILQGGVDTSLVKWVPYDGLGRSVRNGINFTERGFGIRGAKGCSDRGNTAVSQLKAGDVDWDHIFGTLG
;
A
#
# COMPACT_ATOMS: atom_id res chain seq x y z
N MET A 1 -29.00 12.60 12.63
CA MET A 1 -27.74 13.34 12.75
C MET A 1 -27.09 13.30 11.37
N SER A 2 -27.16 14.40 10.60
CA SER A 2 -26.51 14.46 9.29
C SER A 2 -25.01 14.66 9.52
N LEU A 3 -24.18 13.86 8.84
CA LEU A 3 -22.76 14.10 8.80
C LEU A 3 -22.52 15.45 8.11
N PRO A 4 -21.69 16.32 8.66
CA PRO A 4 -21.38 17.57 8.01
C PRO A 4 -20.64 17.28 6.70
N ILE A 5 -21.17 17.74 5.58
CA ILE A 5 -20.47 17.74 4.29
C ILE A 5 -19.66 19.04 4.26
N TYR A 6 -18.35 18.93 4.37
CA TYR A 6 -17.49 20.11 4.45
C TYR A 6 -17.08 20.65 3.07
N LYS A 7 -17.02 19.79 2.05
CA LYS A 7 -16.64 20.17 0.68
C LYS A 7 -17.45 19.40 -0.35
N ARG A 8 -17.66 20.01 -1.51
CA ARG A 8 -18.28 19.34 -2.65
C ARG A 8 -17.24 18.49 -3.39
N PRO A 9 -17.64 17.43 -4.11
CA PRO A 9 -16.72 16.58 -4.86
C PRO A 9 -15.85 17.33 -5.89
N ASP A 10 -16.38 18.41 -6.48
CA ASP A 10 -15.64 19.25 -7.42
C ASP A 10 -14.61 20.16 -6.76
N GLU A 11 -14.68 20.34 -5.44
CA GLU A 11 -13.72 21.09 -4.63
C GLU A 11 -12.60 20.22 -4.08
N CYS A 12 -12.69 18.89 -4.24
CA CYS A 12 -11.73 17.93 -3.69
C CYS A 12 -10.82 17.38 -4.79
N ARG A 13 -9.53 17.22 -4.50
CA ARG A 13 -8.59 16.53 -5.39
C ARG A 13 -8.84 15.02 -5.40
N PHE A 14 -9.18 14.45 -4.27
CA PHE A 14 -9.45 13.02 -4.09
C PHE A 14 -10.84 12.79 -3.54
N ASP A 15 -11.47 11.70 -3.97
CA ASP A 15 -12.76 11.24 -3.45
C ASP A 15 -12.57 10.30 -2.27
N ALA A 16 -11.40 9.64 -2.19
CA ALA A 16 -11.05 8.79 -1.06
C ALA A 16 -9.54 8.70 -0.87
N LEU A 17 -9.11 8.67 0.38
CA LEU A 17 -7.73 8.43 0.80
C LEU A 17 -7.67 7.17 1.65
N SER A 18 -6.64 6.34 1.45
CA SER A 18 -6.38 5.21 2.32
C SER A 18 -5.06 5.40 3.06
N LEU A 19 -5.09 5.24 4.39
CA LEU A 19 -3.90 5.22 5.23
C LEU A 19 -3.57 3.78 5.60
N GLY A 20 -2.43 3.27 5.17
CA GLY A 20 -2.06 1.91 5.51
C GLY A 20 -0.78 1.45 4.85
N GLU A 21 -0.42 0.19 5.09
CA GLU A 21 0.76 -0.41 4.50
C GLU A 21 0.44 -1.06 3.16
N VAL A 22 1.26 -0.74 2.15
CA VAL A 22 1.28 -1.47 0.89
C VAL A 22 2.55 -2.30 0.84
N MET A 23 2.40 -3.62 0.71
CA MET A 23 3.49 -4.58 0.74
C MET A 23 3.78 -5.13 -0.65
N LEU A 24 5.03 -5.54 -0.87
CA LEU A 24 5.34 -6.44 -1.95
C LEU A 24 4.80 -7.82 -1.60
N ARG A 25 3.85 -8.31 -2.40
CA ARG A 25 3.28 -9.65 -2.26
C ARG A 25 3.94 -10.59 -3.24
N LEU A 26 4.41 -11.72 -2.74
CA LEU A 26 5.07 -12.78 -3.52
C LEU A 26 4.22 -14.04 -3.51
N ASP A 27 3.79 -14.48 -4.70
CA ASP A 27 2.90 -15.62 -4.94
C ASP A 27 3.69 -16.73 -5.64
N PRO A 28 3.86 -17.92 -5.01
CA PRO A 28 4.57 -19.04 -5.62
C PRO A 28 3.76 -19.81 -6.68
N GLY A 29 2.57 -19.28 -7.06
CA GLY A 29 1.65 -19.99 -7.95
C GLY A 29 1.02 -21.20 -7.26
N ASP A 30 1.06 -22.35 -7.91
CA ASP A 30 0.51 -23.60 -7.37
C ASP A 30 1.45 -24.30 -6.38
N GLY A 31 2.69 -23.80 -6.26
CA GLY A 31 3.70 -24.32 -5.37
C GLY A 31 3.50 -23.92 -3.90
N ARG A 32 4.49 -24.25 -3.09
CA ARG A 32 4.59 -23.82 -1.69
C ARG A 32 5.74 -22.85 -1.55
N ILE A 33 5.65 -21.92 -0.60
CA ILE A 33 6.69 -20.91 -0.33
C ILE A 33 8.06 -21.59 -0.15
N HIS A 34 8.16 -22.62 0.70
CA HIS A 34 9.43 -23.25 1.04
C HIS A 34 10.09 -24.08 -0.06
N THR A 35 9.37 -24.40 -1.14
CA THR A 35 9.91 -25.14 -2.29
C THR A 35 9.95 -24.30 -3.57
N ALA A 36 9.40 -23.10 -3.55
CA ALA A 36 9.36 -22.23 -4.73
C ALA A 36 10.77 -21.81 -5.18
N ARG A 37 10.94 -21.66 -6.47
CA ARG A 37 12.13 -21.13 -7.12
C ARG A 37 11.84 -19.85 -7.91
N SER A 38 10.55 -19.52 -8.01
CA SER A 38 10.06 -18.29 -8.64
C SER A 38 8.80 -17.82 -7.94
N PHE A 39 8.54 -16.54 -8.01
CA PHE A 39 7.34 -15.91 -7.46
C PHE A 39 6.82 -14.87 -8.44
N THR A 40 5.51 -14.78 -8.56
CA THR A 40 4.87 -13.65 -9.20
C THR A 40 4.73 -12.53 -8.17
N ALA A 41 5.21 -11.35 -8.52
CA ALA A 41 5.15 -10.18 -7.66
C ALA A 41 3.86 -9.39 -7.90
N TRP A 42 3.24 -8.97 -6.80
CA TRP A 42 2.05 -8.12 -6.77
C TRP A 42 2.20 -7.11 -5.63
N GLU A 43 1.39 -6.07 -5.66
CA GLU A 43 1.17 -5.22 -4.51
C GLU A 43 -0.01 -5.73 -3.67
N GLY A 44 -0.05 -5.34 -2.39
CA GLY A 44 -1.18 -5.67 -1.52
C GLY A 44 -1.14 -4.95 -0.19
N GLY A 45 -2.32 -4.60 0.28
CA GLY A 45 -2.56 -3.98 1.57
C GLY A 45 -4.06 -3.78 1.70
N GLY A 46 -4.65 -3.99 2.88
CA GLY A 46 -6.11 -3.95 3.07
C GLY A 46 -6.70 -2.64 2.59
N GLU A 47 -6.19 -1.55 3.10
CA GLU A 47 -6.62 -0.19 2.81
C GLU A 47 -6.37 0.19 1.35
N TYR A 48 -5.19 -0.14 0.83
CA TYR A 48 -4.86 0.06 -0.58
C TYR A 48 -5.78 -0.73 -1.52
N ASN A 49 -6.11 -1.97 -1.20
CA ASN A 49 -7.01 -2.78 -2.01
C ASN A 49 -8.39 -2.11 -2.17
N VAL A 50 -8.86 -1.43 -1.11
CA VAL A 50 -10.10 -0.62 -1.17
C VAL A 50 -9.91 0.58 -2.11
N ALA A 51 -8.84 1.35 -1.96
CA ALA A 51 -8.57 2.50 -2.83
C ALA A 51 -8.47 2.09 -4.30
N ARG A 52 -7.75 1.00 -4.59
CA ARG A 52 -7.64 0.43 -5.94
C ARG A 52 -9.00 -0.04 -6.48
N GLY A 53 -9.80 -0.70 -5.64
CA GLY A 53 -11.15 -1.13 -6.00
C GLY A 53 -12.06 0.05 -6.34
N LEU A 54 -12.06 1.09 -5.50
CA LEU A 54 -12.81 2.33 -5.74
C LEU A 54 -12.37 3.00 -7.06
N ARG A 55 -11.07 3.04 -7.32
CA ARG A 55 -10.54 3.59 -8.57
C ARG A 55 -10.96 2.77 -9.79
N ARG A 56 -10.75 1.45 -9.75
CA ARG A 56 -10.93 0.57 -10.91
C ARG A 56 -12.39 0.25 -11.22
N CYS A 57 -13.23 0.13 -10.19
CA CYS A 57 -14.63 -0.26 -10.37
C CYS A 57 -15.58 0.93 -10.47
N PHE A 58 -15.26 2.04 -9.82
CA PHE A 58 -16.15 3.20 -9.73
C PHE A 58 -15.58 4.48 -10.34
N GLY A 59 -14.32 4.47 -10.80
CA GLY A 59 -13.67 5.63 -11.40
C GLY A 59 -13.32 6.75 -10.43
N LEU A 60 -13.39 6.51 -9.12
CA LEU A 60 -13.10 7.52 -8.11
C LEU A 60 -11.63 7.94 -8.13
N ARG A 61 -11.37 9.18 -7.77
CA ARG A 61 -10.01 9.71 -7.59
C ARG A 61 -9.51 9.26 -6.22
N THR A 62 -8.54 8.36 -6.20
CA THR A 62 -8.04 7.77 -4.95
C THR A 62 -6.55 7.98 -4.80
N SER A 63 -6.10 8.15 -3.56
CA SER A 63 -4.68 8.19 -3.21
C SER A 63 -4.40 7.31 -1.98
N VAL A 64 -3.13 6.96 -1.81
CA VAL A 64 -2.64 6.22 -0.64
C VAL A 64 -1.70 7.09 0.18
N VAL A 65 -1.96 7.16 1.48
CA VAL A 65 -1.05 7.74 2.48
C VAL A 65 -0.28 6.58 3.10
N THR A 66 1.01 6.49 2.79
CA THR A 66 1.89 5.42 3.25
C THR A 66 3.34 5.89 3.31
N ALA A 67 4.25 5.03 3.74
CA ALA A 67 5.68 5.30 3.69
C ALA A 67 6.45 4.10 3.13
N PHE A 68 7.46 4.38 2.30
CA PHE A 68 8.37 3.39 1.75
C PHE A 68 9.83 3.71 2.08
N ALA A 69 10.63 2.68 2.27
CA ALA A 69 12.08 2.79 2.17
C ALA A 69 12.46 3.10 0.71
N ASP A 70 13.28 4.13 0.49
CA ASP A 70 13.68 4.58 -0.84
C ASP A 70 14.73 3.62 -1.44
N ASN A 71 14.24 2.52 -1.99
CA ASN A 71 15.02 1.48 -2.63
C ASN A 71 14.24 0.86 -3.81
N PRO A 72 14.87 0.01 -4.64
CA PRO A 72 14.21 -0.60 -5.80
C PRO A 72 12.93 -1.39 -5.46
N VAL A 73 12.81 -1.98 -4.25
CA VAL A 73 11.60 -2.70 -3.83
C VAL A 73 10.45 -1.72 -3.59
N GLY A 74 10.71 -0.60 -2.90
CA GLY A 74 9.70 0.46 -2.72
C GLY A 74 9.23 1.03 -4.06
N ARG A 75 10.17 1.25 -5.00
CA ARG A 75 9.84 1.74 -6.34
C ARG A 75 9.02 0.74 -7.16
N LEU A 76 9.29 -0.57 -7.01
CA LEU A 76 8.48 -1.61 -7.64
C LEU A 76 7.04 -1.59 -7.11
N VAL A 77 6.86 -1.46 -5.80
CA VAL A 77 5.51 -1.38 -5.21
C VAL A 77 4.79 -0.11 -5.67
N GLU A 78 5.48 1.03 -5.73
CA GLU A 78 4.92 2.28 -6.27
C GLU A 78 4.45 2.12 -7.71
N ASP A 79 5.24 1.48 -8.57
CA ASP A 79 4.87 1.21 -9.97
C ASP A 79 3.58 0.39 -10.06
N PHE A 80 3.43 -0.65 -9.25
CA PHE A 80 2.17 -1.40 -9.18
C PHE A 80 0.99 -0.55 -8.71
N ILE A 81 1.18 0.32 -7.73
CA ILE A 81 0.14 1.25 -7.26
C ILE A 81 -0.32 2.15 -8.41
N LEU A 82 0.63 2.72 -9.15
CA LEU A 82 0.37 3.57 -10.32
C LEU A 82 -0.36 2.81 -11.42
N GLN A 83 0.01 1.56 -11.71
CA GLN A 83 -0.71 0.68 -12.63
C GLN A 83 -2.15 0.41 -12.17
N GLY A 84 -2.41 0.40 -10.86
CA GLY A 84 -3.73 0.37 -10.25
C GLY A 84 -4.54 1.66 -10.44
N GLY A 85 -3.89 2.74 -10.86
CA GLY A 85 -4.49 4.07 -11.05
C GLY A 85 -4.70 4.85 -9.75
N VAL A 86 -4.06 4.43 -8.66
CA VAL A 86 -4.08 5.13 -7.36
C VAL A 86 -2.94 6.13 -7.32
N ASP A 87 -3.20 7.34 -6.85
CA ASP A 87 -2.21 8.41 -6.73
C ASP A 87 -1.22 8.13 -5.60
N THR A 88 0.08 8.40 -5.85
CA THR A 88 1.18 8.17 -4.90
C THR A 88 1.82 9.46 -4.39
N SER A 89 1.23 10.62 -4.69
CA SER A 89 1.81 11.93 -4.31
C SER A 89 1.92 12.14 -2.79
N LEU A 90 1.19 11.37 -2.00
CA LEU A 90 1.18 11.41 -0.54
C LEU A 90 2.07 10.32 0.10
N VAL A 91 2.91 9.66 -0.69
CA VAL A 91 3.86 8.66 -0.19
C VAL A 91 5.06 9.36 0.45
N LYS A 92 5.37 8.98 1.69
CA LYS A 92 6.59 9.43 2.38
C LYS A 92 7.75 8.47 2.05
N TRP A 93 8.80 9.00 1.45
CA TRP A 93 10.02 8.24 1.17
C TRP A 93 11.03 8.41 2.31
N VAL A 94 11.49 7.28 2.86
CA VAL A 94 12.44 7.24 3.97
C VAL A 94 13.79 6.76 3.44
N PRO A 95 14.90 7.48 3.73
CA PRO A 95 16.23 7.07 3.28
C PRO A 95 16.57 5.64 3.69
N TYR A 96 17.10 4.86 2.75
CA TYR A 96 17.46 3.46 2.95
C TYR A 96 18.94 3.30 3.27
N ASP A 97 19.27 2.48 4.26
CA ASP A 97 20.64 2.27 4.77
C ASP A 97 21.47 1.25 3.95
N GLY A 98 20.94 0.75 2.85
CA GLY A 98 21.57 -0.26 2.00
C GLY A 98 21.40 -1.71 2.48
N LEU A 99 20.98 -1.92 3.73
CA LEU A 99 20.86 -3.24 4.36
C LEU A 99 19.49 -3.53 4.98
N GLY A 100 18.65 -2.51 5.17
CA GLY A 100 17.35 -2.65 5.79
C GLY A 100 17.37 -2.90 7.30
N ARG A 101 18.40 -2.41 7.99
CA ARG A 101 18.49 -2.51 9.45
C ARG A 101 17.54 -1.55 10.15
N SER A 102 17.48 -0.32 9.67
CA SER A 102 16.67 0.76 10.24
C SER A 102 15.29 0.85 9.62
N VAL A 103 15.18 0.64 8.31
CA VAL A 103 13.92 0.75 7.57
C VAL A 103 13.85 -0.23 6.42
N ARG A 104 12.68 -0.83 6.19
CA ARG A 104 12.40 -1.77 5.09
C ARG A 104 11.04 -1.50 4.46
N ASN A 105 10.78 -2.11 3.32
CA ASN A 105 9.45 -2.28 2.76
C ASN A 105 8.89 -3.62 3.20
N GLY A 106 7.60 -3.68 3.50
CA GLY A 106 6.93 -4.91 3.91
C GLY A 106 6.86 -5.93 2.78
N ILE A 107 7.08 -7.20 3.12
CA ILE A 107 6.96 -8.33 2.19
C ILE A 107 5.94 -9.31 2.75
N ASN A 108 5.10 -9.85 1.88
CA ASN A 108 4.14 -10.88 2.23
C ASN A 108 4.18 -12.02 1.19
N PHE A 109 4.52 -13.21 1.64
CA PHE A 109 4.40 -14.42 0.84
C PHE A 109 3.01 -15.02 1.02
N THR A 110 2.34 -15.41 -0.06
CA THR A 110 0.97 -15.92 0.02
C THR A 110 0.82 -17.18 -0.84
N GLU A 111 0.64 -18.32 -0.19
CA GLU A 111 0.24 -19.57 -0.86
C GLU A 111 -1.27 -19.56 -1.12
N ARG A 112 -1.67 -20.00 -2.29
CA ARG A 112 -3.08 -20.21 -2.63
C ARG A 112 -3.61 -21.45 -1.93
N GLY A 113 -4.89 -21.41 -1.55
CA GLY A 113 -5.61 -22.60 -1.10
C GLY A 113 -6.09 -23.44 -2.29
N PHE A 114 -6.04 -24.77 -2.16
CA PHE A 114 -6.56 -25.73 -3.14
C PHE A 114 -7.27 -26.87 -2.44
N GLY A 115 -8.56 -27.06 -2.71
CA GLY A 115 -9.36 -28.12 -2.10
C GLY A 115 -9.28 -28.08 -0.58
N ILE A 116 -8.82 -29.15 0.04
CA ILE A 116 -8.64 -29.25 1.50
C ILE A 116 -7.42 -28.48 2.03
N ARG A 117 -6.53 -28.02 1.15
CA ARG A 117 -5.37 -27.22 1.51
C ARG A 117 -5.77 -25.76 1.69
N GLY A 118 -5.73 -25.25 2.90
CA GLY A 118 -5.95 -23.85 3.20
C GLY A 118 -4.86 -22.94 2.59
N ALA A 119 -5.21 -21.69 2.31
CA ALA A 119 -4.24 -20.65 1.97
C ALA A 119 -3.30 -20.41 3.17
N LYS A 120 -2.04 -20.04 2.88
CA LYS A 120 -1.05 -19.75 3.92
C LYS A 120 -0.31 -18.47 3.59
N GLY A 121 -0.24 -17.56 4.57
CA GLY A 121 0.55 -16.33 4.48
C GLY A 121 1.78 -16.39 5.36
N CYS A 122 2.84 -15.70 4.92
CA CYS A 122 4.03 -15.42 5.71
C CYS A 122 4.44 -13.98 5.46
N SER A 123 4.30 -13.14 6.50
CA SER A 123 4.61 -11.71 6.40
C SER A 123 5.93 -11.37 7.08
N ASP A 124 6.77 -10.61 6.39
CA ASP A 124 7.97 -9.99 6.94
C ASP A 124 7.78 -8.47 6.95
N ARG A 125 7.34 -7.96 8.10
CA ARG A 125 6.91 -6.56 8.30
C ARG A 125 7.65 -5.85 9.44
N GLY A 126 8.74 -6.39 9.90
CA GLY A 126 9.56 -5.74 10.95
C GLY A 126 10.24 -4.48 10.41
N ASN A 127 10.20 -3.38 11.17
CA ASN A 127 10.85 -2.10 10.85
C ASN A 127 10.45 -1.51 9.48
N THR A 128 9.21 -1.72 9.04
CA THR A 128 8.77 -1.13 7.79
C THR A 128 8.61 0.39 7.93
N ALA A 129 8.81 1.12 6.83
CA ALA A 129 8.75 2.59 6.85
C ALA A 129 7.41 3.09 7.41
N VAL A 130 6.29 2.48 6.99
CA VAL A 130 4.96 2.86 7.48
C VAL A 130 4.76 2.53 8.96
N SER A 131 5.33 1.43 9.46
CA SER A 131 5.21 1.06 10.89
C SER A 131 5.93 2.02 11.83
N GLN A 132 6.80 2.86 11.30
CA GLN A 132 7.58 3.85 12.04
C GLN A 132 6.99 5.26 11.97
N LEU A 133 5.88 5.45 11.26
CA LEU A 133 5.19 6.74 11.21
C LEU A 133 4.70 7.15 12.60
N LYS A 134 4.90 8.41 12.92
CA LYS A 134 4.49 9.03 14.19
C LYS A 134 3.48 10.14 13.94
N ALA A 135 2.80 10.56 15.00
CA ALA A 135 1.98 11.77 14.96
C ALA A 135 2.83 12.96 14.48
N GLY A 136 2.32 13.69 13.50
CA GLY A 136 3.03 14.81 12.86
C GLY A 136 3.86 14.44 11.61
N ASP A 137 4.03 13.15 11.30
CA ASP A 137 4.72 12.70 10.09
C ASP A 137 3.90 12.90 8.82
N VAL A 138 2.59 12.99 8.95
CA VAL A 138 1.64 13.25 7.86
C VAL A 138 0.99 14.62 8.11
N ASP A 139 1.08 15.50 7.13
CA ASP A 139 0.46 16.83 7.18
C ASP A 139 -1.04 16.73 6.83
N TRP A 140 -1.83 16.37 7.82
CA TRP A 140 -3.29 16.23 7.66
C TRP A 140 -3.98 17.55 7.34
N ASP A 141 -3.48 18.67 7.87
CA ASP A 141 -4.04 19.99 7.61
C ASP A 141 -3.87 20.36 6.14
N HIS A 142 -2.71 20.08 5.56
CA HIS A 142 -2.49 20.23 4.13
C HIS A 142 -3.38 19.27 3.31
N ILE A 143 -3.44 18.00 3.69
CA ILE A 143 -4.22 16.98 2.96
C ILE A 143 -5.71 17.37 2.93
N PHE A 144 -6.31 17.65 4.08
CA PHE A 144 -7.74 17.98 4.16
C PHE A 144 -8.05 19.46 3.88
N GLY A 145 -7.07 20.36 4.07
CA GLY A 145 -7.23 21.77 3.78
C GLY A 145 -7.13 22.12 2.29
N THR A 146 -6.17 21.51 1.60
CA THR A 146 -5.80 21.87 0.22
C THR A 146 -6.18 20.79 -0.79
N LEU A 147 -6.12 19.52 -0.41
CA LEU A 147 -6.32 18.38 -1.31
C LEU A 147 -7.65 17.67 -1.12
N GLY A 148 -8.34 17.90 -0.03
CA GLY A 148 -9.61 17.24 0.31
C GLY A 148 -10.79 18.17 0.42
#